data_ee64d7037a3e114f0194dc39cdb40e64
#
_entry.id   ee64d7037a3e114f0194dc39cdb40e64
#
_cell.length_a   1.000
_cell.length_b   1.000
_cell.length_c   1.000
_cell.angle_alpha   90.00
_cell.angle_beta   90.00
_cell.angle_gamma   90.00
#
_symmetry.space_group_name_H-M   'P 1'
#
loop_
_entity.id
_entity.type
_entity.pdbx_description
1 polymer ?
#
loop_
_entity_poly.entity_id
_entity_poly.type
_entity_poly.pdbx_seq_one_letter_code
_entity_poly.pdbx_strand_id
1 'polypeptide(L)'
;MKKHNYGYYFNSIEVKDDVIVKTAKNCYGKTKINNEIMFYNYIISNNVPFPMPKLIISDINNSSFQIEFLDKHQTLCDIFFGSRREDKGDSNLITHILTHLNKLHSYTKRVVNKNEYMFQLNIETSQKLIDRYNATDWNNIAGFSKITHVNGVEIRDFHYYVENINKRLEQIVSNLNEYCFTLIHGDVHLGNIMIDVDGDIRFIDPRGYFGNMSLFGIQEYDFAKFIFGLSGYSIFDEMVGCEIQIENGNISIPFIDNYLHIYESNLFSEYAKLLSLTIWLSNNSMYLDDSKKISSLMVAYYLCEHYLCDS
;
A
#
# COMPACT_ATOMS: atom_id res chain seq x y z
N MET A 1 10.75 -13.84 -16.50
CA MET A 1 9.77 -13.50 -15.44
C MET A 1 10.35 -13.94 -14.10
N LYS A 2 10.89 -13.02 -13.29
CA LYS A 2 11.31 -13.33 -11.91
C LYS A 2 10.06 -13.35 -11.05
N LYS A 3 9.78 -14.50 -10.44
CA LYS A 3 8.61 -14.69 -9.57
C LYS A 3 8.79 -13.83 -8.32
N HIS A 4 7.95 -12.80 -8.14
CA HIS A 4 7.89 -12.07 -6.89
C HIS A 4 7.33 -12.97 -5.79
N ASN A 5 8.09 -13.15 -4.70
CA ASN A 5 7.87 -14.26 -3.76
C ASN A 5 6.98 -13.93 -2.54
N TYR A 6 6.45 -12.71 -2.38
CA TYR A 6 5.80 -12.31 -1.12
C TYR A 6 4.42 -12.95 -0.89
N GLY A 7 3.58 -13.08 -1.93
CA GLY A 7 2.32 -13.82 -1.84
C GLY A 7 2.49 -15.30 -1.52
N TYR A 8 3.62 -15.88 -1.86
CA TYR A 8 3.92 -17.30 -1.68
C TYR A 8 4.13 -17.75 -0.24
N TYR A 9 4.43 -16.86 0.70
CA TYR A 9 4.60 -17.25 2.11
C TYR A 9 3.27 -17.61 2.77
N PHE A 10 2.20 -16.93 2.42
CA PHE A 10 0.90 -17.06 3.08
C PHE A 10 -0.11 -17.83 2.24
N ASN A 11 0.01 -17.74 0.91
CA ASN A 11 -0.91 -18.32 -0.03
C ASN A 11 -0.17 -19.08 -1.13
N SER A 12 -0.80 -20.10 -1.73
CA SER A 12 -0.41 -20.63 -3.03
C SER A 12 -1.22 -19.95 -4.12
N ILE A 13 -0.57 -19.68 -5.23
CA ILE A 13 -1.20 -19.14 -6.44
C ILE A 13 -0.79 -20.08 -7.59
N GLU A 14 -1.77 -20.68 -8.22
CA GLU A 14 -1.58 -21.62 -9.33
C GLU A 14 -2.43 -21.17 -10.52
N VAL A 15 -1.86 -21.26 -11.72
CA VAL A 15 -2.62 -21.06 -12.96
C VAL A 15 -3.00 -22.43 -13.51
N LYS A 16 -4.29 -22.68 -13.69
CA LYS A 16 -4.84 -23.93 -14.21
C LYS A 16 -5.97 -23.61 -15.20
N ASP A 17 -5.86 -24.09 -16.43
CA ASP A 17 -6.94 -24.00 -17.43
C ASP A 17 -7.58 -22.60 -17.53
N ASP A 18 -6.75 -21.56 -17.70
CA ASP A 18 -7.14 -20.15 -17.80
C ASP A 18 -7.82 -19.57 -16.54
N VAL A 19 -7.59 -20.17 -15.38
CA VAL A 19 -8.01 -19.63 -14.09
C VAL A 19 -6.82 -19.50 -13.13
N ILE A 20 -6.92 -18.53 -12.22
CA ILE A 20 -6.00 -18.43 -11.07
C ILE A 20 -6.69 -19.06 -9.86
N VAL A 21 -6.01 -20.02 -9.26
CA VAL A 21 -6.42 -20.64 -7.99
C VAL A 21 -5.58 -20.08 -6.87
N LYS A 22 -6.20 -19.43 -5.89
CA LYS A 22 -5.56 -18.97 -4.67
C LYS A 22 -6.00 -19.83 -3.49
N THR A 23 -5.05 -20.31 -2.69
CA THR A 23 -5.32 -21.12 -1.49
C THR A 23 -4.43 -20.71 -0.34
N ALA A 24 -4.98 -20.60 0.85
CA ALA A 24 -4.25 -20.25 2.06
C ALA A 24 -3.31 -21.38 2.51
N LYS A 25 -2.08 -21.03 2.90
CA LYS A 25 -1.07 -21.96 3.42
C LYS A 25 -1.00 -21.98 4.96
N ASN A 26 -1.45 -20.92 5.62
CA ASN A 26 -1.39 -20.77 7.07
C ASN A 26 -2.55 -19.89 7.60
N CYS A 27 -2.64 -19.72 8.91
CA CYS A 27 -3.72 -18.95 9.53
C CYS A 27 -3.80 -17.49 9.03
N TYR A 28 -2.67 -16.84 8.81
CA TYR A 28 -2.65 -15.47 8.28
C TYR A 28 -3.15 -15.44 6.84
N GLY A 29 -2.73 -16.39 6.00
CA GLY A 29 -3.24 -16.56 4.65
C GLY A 29 -4.74 -16.81 4.62
N LYS A 30 -5.28 -17.61 5.58
CA LYS A 30 -6.74 -17.83 5.69
C LYS A 30 -7.49 -16.51 5.90
N THR A 31 -7.02 -15.66 6.79
CA THR A 31 -7.64 -14.35 7.02
C THR A 31 -7.62 -13.50 5.76
N LYS A 32 -6.49 -13.45 5.05
CA LYS A 32 -6.37 -12.69 3.80
C LYS A 32 -7.32 -13.21 2.72
N ILE A 33 -7.28 -14.51 2.43
CA ILE A 33 -8.14 -15.14 1.40
C ILE A 33 -9.62 -14.94 1.73
N ASN A 34 -10.02 -15.08 2.99
CA ASN A 34 -11.41 -14.90 3.38
C ASN A 34 -11.85 -13.43 3.21
N ASN A 35 -11.00 -12.47 3.50
CA ASN A 35 -11.30 -11.06 3.24
C ASN A 35 -11.44 -10.77 1.74
N GLU A 36 -10.55 -11.34 0.90
CA GLU A 36 -10.69 -11.24 -0.56
C GLU A 36 -12.02 -11.85 -1.03
N ILE A 37 -12.37 -13.06 -0.59
CA ILE A 37 -13.66 -13.71 -0.92
C ILE A 37 -14.85 -12.84 -0.49
N MET A 38 -14.81 -12.27 0.72
CA MET A 38 -15.85 -11.38 1.22
C MET A 38 -16.00 -10.15 0.33
N PHE A 39 -14.89 -9.55 -0.11
CA PHE A 39 -14.90 -8.39 -1.00
C PHE A 39 -15.52 -8.75 -2.36
N TYR A 40 -15.09 -9.82 -3.00
CA TYR A 40 -15.68 -10.30 -4.26
C TYR A 40 -17.19 -10.56 -4.14
N ASN A 41 -17.58 -11.28 -3.09
CA ASN A 41 -19.00 -11.58 -2.85
C ASN A 41 -19.82 -10.30 -2.63
N TYR A 42 -19.27 -9.30 -1.93
CA TYR A 42 -19.94 -8.02 -1.73
C TYR A 42 -20.13 -7.28 -3.06
N ILE A 43 -19.06 -7.18 -3.88
CA ILE A 43 -19.10 -6.54 -5.20
C ILE A 43 -20.19 -7.19 -6.09
N ILE A 44 -20.20 -8.51 -6.15
CA ILE A 44 -21.15 -9.28 -6.99
C ILE A 44 -22.59 -9.13 -6.47
N SER A 45 -22.82 -9.38 -5.19
CA SER A 45 -24.16 -9.37 -4.60
C SER A 45 -24.83 -8.00 -4.63
N ASN A 46 -24.04 -6.92 -4.64
CA ASN A 46 -24.55 -5.55 -4.67
C ASN A 46 -24.42 -4.90 -6.04
N ASN A 47 -23.96 -5.62 -7.07
CA ASN A 47 -23.72 -5.10 -8.43
C ASN A 47 -22.85 -3.82 -8.42
N VAL A 48 -21.78 -3.80 -7.60
CA VAL A 48 -20.88 -2.66 -7.54
C VAL A 48 -20.08 -2.56 -8.83
N PRO A 49 -20.09 -1.43 -9.55
CA PRO A 49 -19.41 -1.29 -10.84
C PRO A 49 -17.90 -1.03 -10.65
N PHE A 50 -17.20 -2.00 -10.07
CA PHE A 50 -15.75 -1.93 -9.84
C PHE A 50 -15.05 -3.01 -10.67
N PRO A 51 -14.04 -2.66 -11.50
CA PRO A 51 -13.45 -3.58 -12.45
C PRO A 51 -12.49 -4.55 -11.75
N MET A 52 -12.93 -5.78 -11.59
CA MET A 52 -12.13 -6.88 -11.03
C MET A 52 -12.18 -8.10 -11.96
N PRO A 53 -11.22 -9.03 -11.85
CA PRO A 53 -11.34 -10.34 -12.48
C PRO A 53 -12.64 -11.02 -12.04
N LYS A 54 -13.24 -11.80 -12.93
CA LYS A 54 -14.47 -12.54 -12.59
C LYS A 54 -14.18 -13.61 -11.54
N LEU A 55 -14.94 -13.60 -10.43
CA LEU A 55 -14.94 -14.70 -9.48
C LEU A 55 -15.65 -15.91 -10.11
N ILE A 56 -14.99 -17.06 -10.14
CA ILE A 56 -15.52 -18.31 -10.72
C ILE A 56 -16.07 -19.20 -9.62
N ILE A 57 -15.28 -19.48 -8.61
CA ILE A 57 -15.63 -20.31 -7.45
C ILE A 57 -15.02 -19.68 -6.19
N SER A 58 -15.73 -19.77 -5.08
CA SER A 58 -15.18 -19.45 -3.75
C SER A 58 -15.53 -20.52 -2.74
N ASP A 59 -14.56 -20.88 -1.90
CA ASP A 59 -14.72 -21.82 -0.79
C ASP A 59 -14.10 -21.21 0.47
N ILE A 60 -14.94 -20.56 1.26
CA ILE A 60 -14.53 -19.87 2.47
C ILE A 60 -14.08 -20.86 3.56
N ASN A 61 -14.62 -22.08 3.58
CA ASN A 61 -14.26 -23.09 4.59
C ASN A 61 -12.82 -23.58 4.38
N ASN A 62 -12.43 -23.77 3.12
CA ASN A 62 -11.09 -24.17 2.74
C ASN A 62 -10.17 -22.98 2.47
N SER A 63 -10.67 -21.75 2.63
CA SER A 63 -9.94 -20.51 2.34
C SER A 63 -9.24 -20.59 0.98
N SER A 64 -10.04 -20.83 -0.05
CA SER A 64 -9.62 -20.97 -1.45
C SER A 64 -10.64 -20.32 -2.37
N PHE A 65 -10.17 -19.77 -3.49
CA PHE A 65 -11.05 -19.26 -4.54
C PHE A 65 -10.38 -19.30 -5.91
N GLN A 66 -11.19 -19.20 -6.95
CA GLN A 66 -10.76 -19.17 -8.34
C GLN A 66 -11.29 -17.92 -9.02
N ILE A 67 -10.40 -17.24 -9.73
CA ILE A 67 -10.72 -16.05 -10.53
C ILE A 67 -10.23 -16.23 -11.96
N GLU A 68 -10.78 -15.45 -12.85
CA GLU A 68 -10.34 -15.32 -14.24
C GLU A 68 -8.84 -15.04 -14.33
N PHE A 69 -8.16 -15.71 -15.25
CA PHE A 69 -6.77 -15.40 -15.59
C PHE A 69 -6.71 -14.26 -16.62
N LEU A 70 -6.03 -13.20 -16.28
CA LEU A 70 -5.90 -12.00 -17.10
C LEU A 70 -4.63 -12.11 -18.01
N ASP A 71 -4.69 -12.98 -19.00
CA ASP A 71 -3.55 -13.35 -19.87
C ASP A 71 -2.97 -12.18 -20.68
N LYS A 72 -3.80 -11.17 -21.02
CA LYS A 72 -3.42 -10.00 -21.82
C LYS A 72 -3.04 -8.78 -20.99
N HIS A 73 -3.21 -8.85 -19.66
CA HIS A 73 -2.95 -7.74 -18.79
C HIS A 73 -1.53 -7.79 -18.21
N GLN A 74 -0.95 -6.61 -17.99
CA GLN A 74 0.30 -6.41 -17.27
C GLN A 74 0.04 -5.58 -16.02
N THR A 75 0.86 -5.73 -14.99
CA THR A 75 0.76 -4.86 -13.82
C THR A 75 1.20 -3.45 -14.17
N LEU A 76 0.62 -2.45 -13.53
CA LEU A 76 1.11 -1.07 -13.66
C LEU A 76 2.57 -0.95 -13.23
N CYS A 77 3.03 -1.79 -12.30
CA CYS A 77 4.42 -1.88 -11.92
C CYS A 77 5.31 -2.20 -13.12
N ASP A 78 4.96 -3.22 -13.91
CA ASP A 78 5.72 -3.60 -15.11
C ASP A 78 5.74 -2.49 -16.16
N ILE A 79 4.66 -1.71 -16.26
CA ILE A 79 4.53 -0.60 -17.23
C ILE A 79 5.35 0.61 -16.78
N PHE A 80 5.21 1.06 -15.55
CA PHE A 80 5.89 2.25 -15.04
C PHE A 80 7.40 2.04 -14.84
N PHE A 81 7.81 0.83 -14.48
CA PHE A 81 9.20 0.53 -14.09
C PHE A 81 9.88 -0.51 -14.97
N GLY A 82 9.16 -1.10 -15.94
CA GLY A 82 9.71 -2.05 -16.91
C GLY A 82 10.64 -1.39 -17.93
N SER A 83 11.19 -2.23 -18.84
CA SER A 83 12.17 -1.82 -19.86
C SER A 83 11.66 -0.82 -20.91
N ARG A 84 10.39 -0.44 -20.90
CA ARG A 84 9.77 0.56 -21.78
C ARG A 84 9.62 1.92 -21.08
N ARG A 85 10.72 2.44 -20.58
CA ARG A 85 10.82 3.68 -19.77
C ARG A 85 10.44 5.00 -20.48
N GLU A 86 9.86 5.02 -21.65
CA GLU A 86 9.67 6.24 -22.43
C GLU A 86 8.41 7.05 -22.06
N ASP A 87 7.41 6.41 -21.44
CA ASP A 87 6.20 7.11 -21.00
C ASP A 87 6.22 7.31 -19.48
N LYS A 88 6.75 8.46 -19.04
CA LYS A 88 6.55 8.95 -17.66
C LYS A 88 5.06 9.07 -17.41
N GLY A 89 4.52 8.15 -16.61
CA GLY A 89 3.17 8.05 -16.10
C GLY A 89 2.14 8.94 -16.79
N ASP A 90 1.43 8.39 -17.77
CA ASP A 90 0.36 9.11 -18.44
C ASP A 90 -0.62 9.66 -17.40
N SER A 91 -0.69 10.97 -17.26
CA SER A 91 -1.61 11.65 -16.32
C SER A 91 -3.06 11.21 -16.55
N ASN A 92 -3.41 10.81 -17.77
CA ASN A 92 -4.71 10.26 -18.12
C ASN A 92 -4.94 8.90 -17.46
N LEU A 93 -3.93 8.04 -17.41
CA LEU A 93 -4.02 6.72 -16.77
C LEU A 93 -4.23 6.85 -15.27
N ILE A 94 -3.46 7.72 -14.61
CA ILE A 94 -3.64 8.02 -13.18
C ILE A 94 -5.07 8.52 -12.93
N THR A 95 -5.55 9.48 -13.73
CA THR A 95 -6.91 10.01 -13.62
C THR A 95 -7.97 8.93 -13.82
N HIS A 96 -7.74 7.99 -14.75
CA HIS A 96 -8.66 6.89 -15.01
C HIS A 96 -8.74 5.93 -13.79
N ILE A 97 -7.61 5.59 -13.19
CA ILE A 97 -7.55 4.79 -11.97
C ILE A 97 -8.28 5.48 -10.82
N LEU A 98 -8.01 6.77 -10.58
CA LEU A 98 -8.68 7.55 -9.55
C LEU A 98 -10.20 7.62 -9.78
N THR A 99 -10.64 7.66 -11.04
CA THR A 99 -12.06 7.63 -11.39
C THR A 99 -12.73 6.31 -10.96
N HIS A 100 -12.07 5.17 -11.14
CA HIS A 100 -12.58 3.88 -10.66
C HIS A 100 -12.65 3.80 -9.13
N LEU A 101 -11.64 4.30 -8.44
CA LEU A 101 -11.63 4.36 -6.98
C LEU A 101 -12.73 5.28 -6.45
N ASN A 102 -12.90 6.46 -7.03
CA ASN A 102 -13.98 7.37 -6.65
C ASN A 102 -15.38 6.74 -6.86
N LYS A 103 -15.58 5.97 -7.93
CA LYS A 103 -16.82 5.21 -8.14
C LYS A 103 -17.03 4.16 -7.06
N LEU A 104 -15.99 3.41 -6.68
CA LEU A 104 -16.05 2.45 -5.59
C LEU A 104 -16.46 3.13 -4.27
N HIS A 105 -15.77 4.22 -3.92
CA HIS A 105 -16.01 4.96 -2.67
C HIS A 105 -17.40 5.63 -2.61
N SER A 106 -17.93 6.05 -3.75
CA SER A 106 -19.26 6.68 -3.82
C SER A 106 -20.42 5.68 -3.72
N TYR A 107 -20.17 4.38 -3.92
CA TYR A 107 -21.21 3.36 -3.97
C TYR A 107 -21.92 3.17 -2.63
N THR A 108 -21.18 3.17 -1.53
CA THR A 108 -21.74 2.99 -0.20
C THR A 108 -21.00 3.86 0.81
N LYS A 109 -21.77 4.65 1.57
CA LYS A 109 -21.26 5.42 2.72
C LYS A 109 -21.88 4.89 4.01
N ARG A 110 -21.05 4.71 5.01
CA ARG A 110 -21.44 4.38 6.38
C ARG A 110 -21.06 5.53 7.29
N VAL A 111 -22.01 6.35 7.64
CA VAL A 111 -21.81 7.47 8.57
C VAL A 111 -21.61 6.93 9.99
N VAL A 112 -20.62 7.45 10.68
CA VAL A 112 -20.24 7.06 12.04
C VAL A 112 -19.99 8.30 12.88
N ASN A 113 -19.85 8.13 14.20
CA ASN A 113 -19.43 9.22 15.06
C ASN A 113 -17.90 9.40 15.02
N LYS A 114 -17.42 10.56 15.50
CA LYS A 114 -15.99 10.91 15.53
C LYS A 114 -15.16 9.88 16.28
N ASN A 115 -15.66 9.35 17.40
CA ASN A 115 -14.90 8.43 18.23
C ASN A 115 -14.65 7.10 17.51
N GLU A 116 -15.66 6.55 16.83
CA GLU A 116 -15.51 5.34 16.02
C GLU A 116 -14.53 5.57 14.86
N TYR A 117 -14.66 6.71 14.17
CA TYR A 117 -13.76 7.07 13.09
C TYR A 117 -12.30 7.14 13.56
N MET A 118 -12.03 7.90 14.63
CA MET A 118 -10.70 8.03 15.21
C MET A 118 -10.15 6.71 15.76
N PHE A 119 -11.01 5.87 16.33
CA PHE A 119 -10.60 4.56 16.83
C PHE A 119 -10.05 3.68 15.68
N GLN A 120 -10.78 3.58 14.57
CA GLN A 120 -10.34 2.79 13.43
C GLN A 120 -9.09 3.38 12.75
N LEU A 121 -9.04 4.71 12.64
CA LEU A 121 -7.86 5.41 12.13
C LEU A 121 -6.63 5.11 13.00
N ASN A 122 -6.76 5.21 14.31
CA ASN A 122 -5.65 4.97 15.25
C ASN A 122 -5.12 3.52 15.15
N ILE A 123 -6.01 2.53 14.99
CA ILE A 123 -5.59 1.12 14.80
C ILE A 123 -4.75 0.99 13.51
N GLU A 124 -5.23 1.57 12.40
CA GLU A 124 -4.56 1.41 11.10
C GLU A 124 -3.28 2.25 10.99
N THR A 125 -3.16 3.33 11.74
CA THR A 125 -2.00 4.22 11.73
C THR A 125 -1.13 4.01 12.98
N SER A 126 -1.34 4.77 14.04
CA SER A 126 -0.45 4.85 15.20
C SER A 126 -0.16 3.49 15.85
N GLN A 127 -1.19 2.71 16.16
CA GLN A 127 -1.01 1.41 16.80
C GLN A 127 -0.21 0.47 15.91
N LYS A 128 -0.61 0.35 14.66
CA LYS A 128 0.08 -0.50 13.68
C LYS A 128 1.54 -0.07 13.46
N LEU A 129 1.82 1.23 13.41
CA LEU A 129 3.19 1.75 13.29
C LEU A 129 4.06 1.34 14.45
N ILE A 130 3.58 1.57 15.68
CA ILE A 130 4.28 1.24 16.92
C ILE A 130 4.51 -0.29 17.02
N ASP A 131 3.47 -1.08 16.77
CA ASP A 131 3.55 -2.55 16.85
C ASP A 131 4.58 -3.10 15.85
N ARG A 132 4.58 -2.59 14.62
CA ARG A 132 5.50 -3.04 13.57
C ARG A 132 6.93 -2.57 13.80
N TYR A 133 7.13 -1.36 14.29
CA TYR A 133 8.45 -0.86 14.65
C TYR A 133 9.05 -1.67 15.79
N ASN A 134 8.24 -1.92 16.85
CA ASN A 134 8.67 -2.69 18.03
C ASN A 134 8.86 -4.20 17.76
N ALA A 135 8.28 -4.72 16.69
CA ALA A 135 8.50 -6.12 16.27
C ALA A 135 9.92 -6.36 15.72
N THR A 136 10.70 -5.29 15.43
CA THR A 136 12.08 -5.37 14.97
C THR A 136 13.02 -4.95 16.07
N ASP A 137 14.00 -5.80 16.39
CA ASP A 137 15.07 -5.46 17.36
C ASP A 137 16.15 -4.61 16.66
N TRP A 138 15.85 -3.31 16.51
CA TRP A 138 16.71 -2.34 15.83
C TRP A 138 18.10 -2.23 16.44
N ASN A 139 18.24 -2.46 17.75
CA ASN A 139 19.53 -2.36 18.45
C ASN A 139 20.50 -3.47 18.02
N ASN A 140 19.98 -4.62 17.62
CA ASN A 140 20.79 -5.75 17.16
C ASN A 140 21.10 -5.69 15.66
N ILE A 141 20.51 -4.75 14.91
CA ILE A 141 20.82 -4.59 13.50
C ILE A 141 22.10 -3.77 13.34
N ALA A 142 23.12 -4.42 12.76
CA ALA A 142 24.44 -3.81 12.60
C ALA A 142 24.39 -2.49 11.81
N GLY A 143 24.93 -1.43 12.41
CA GLY A 143 25.04 -0.12 11.77
C GLY A 143 23.80 0.76 11.86
N PHE A 144 22.63 0.25 12.25
CA PHE A 144 21.40 1.04 12.31
C PHE A 144 21.53 2.29 13.17
N SER A 145 22.09 2.15 14.40
CA SER A 145 22.26 3.27 15.33
C SER A 145 23.26 4.35 14.88
N LYS A 146 24.00 4.10 13.80
CA LYS A 146 24.97 5.04 13.24
C LYS A 146 24.36 5.92 12.14
N ILE A 147 23.15 5.57 11.64
CA ILE A 147 22.53 6.30 10.54
C ILE A 147 21.95 7.60 11.08
N THR A 148 22.41 8.71 10.54
CA THR A 148 21.95 10.07 10.87
C THR A 148 21.48 10.84 9.64
N HIS A 149 21.82 10.37 8.43
CA HIS A 149 21.45 11.01 7.18
C HIS A 149 21.00 9.98 6.14
N VAL A 150 20.10 10.40 5.27
CA VAL A 150 19.69 9.68 4.04
C VAL A 150 19.88 10.63 2.86
N ASN A 151 20.64 10.23 1.85
CA ASN A 151 21.00 11.07 0.69
C ASN A 151 21.52 12.46 1.11
N GLY A 152 22.25 12.57 2.23
CA GLY A 152 22.76 13.82 2.77
C GLY A 152 21.74 14.66 3.57
N VAL A 153 20.49 14.24 3.67
CA VAL A 153 19.45 14.88 4.48
C VAL A 153 19.51 14.32 5.90
N GLU A 154 19.64 15.18 6.91
CA GLU A 154 19.58 14.78 8.32
C GLU A 154 18.18 14.23 8.66
N ILE A 155 18.14 13.09 9.35
CA ILE A 155 16.89 12.42 9.74
C ILE A 155 16.68 12.45 11.24
N ARG A 156 15.43 12.45 11.65
CA ARG A 156 14.99 12.35 13.03
C ARG A 156 14.58 10.92 13.38
N ASP A 157 14.24 10.68 14.63
CA ASP A 157 13.82 9.36 15.09
C ASP A 157 12.38 9.00 14.68
N PHE A 158 12.06 7.73 14.80
CA PHE A 158 10.75 7.18 14.46
C PHE A 158 9.59 7.89 15.19
N HIS A 159 9.75 8.15 16.49
CA HIS A 159 8.68 8.73 17.32
C HIS A 159 8.39 10.16 16.92
N TYR A 160 9.40 10.93 16.53
CA TYR A 160 9.22 12.28 16.00
C TYR A 160 8.29 12.29 14.77
N TYR A 161 8.51 11.39 13.81
CA TYR A 161 7.65 11.33 12.62
C TYR A 161 6.24 10.88 12.94
N VAL A 162 6.11 9.84 13.77
CA VAL A 162 4.79 9.33 14.20
C VAL A 162 3.97 10.42 14.91
N GLU A 163 4.60 11.18 15.82
CA GLU A 163 3.93 12.27 16.54
C GLU A 163 3.46 13.38 15.59
N ASN A 164 4.34 13.83 14.67
CA ASN A 164 3.99 14.88 13.73
C ASN A 164 2.90 14.46 12.73
N ILE A 165 2.97 13.23 12.22
CA ILE A 165 1.90 12.69 11.35
C ILE A 165 0.58 12.64 12.11
N ASN A 166 0.57 12.09 13.33
CA ASN A 166 -0.66 11.99 14.14
C ASN A 166 -1.27 13.34 14.42
N LYS A 167 -0.45 14.33 14.80
CA LYS A 167 -0.92 15.70 15.05
C LYS A 167 -1.58 16.30 13.80
N ARG A 168 -1.00 16.13 12.61
CA ARG A 168 -1.61 16.63 11.37
C ARG A 168 -2.88 15.84 11.00
N LEU A 169 -2.89 14.52 11.17
CA LEU A 169 -4.08 13.69 10.96
C LEU A 169 -5.24 14.12 11.88
N GLU A 170 -4.98 14.37 13.15
CA GLU A 170 -5.96 14.86 14.10
C GLU A 170 -6.53 16.24 13.70
N GLN A 171 -5.67 17.14 13.21
CA GLN A 171 -6.10 18.44 12.69
C GLN A 171 -7.04 18.28 11.48
N ILE A 172 -6.67 17.44 10.53
CA ILE A 172 -7.51 17.17 9.34
C ILE A 172 -8.85 16.59 9.77
N VAL A 173 -8.84 15.55 10.60
CA VAL A 173 -10.06 14.89 11.06
C VAL A 173 -10.95 15.84 11.87
N SER A 174 -10.37 16.76 12.64
CA SER A 174 -11.15 17.75 13.41
C SER A 174 -11.91 18.74 12.53
N ASN A 175 -11.47 18.92 11.29
CA ASN A 175 -12.08 19.81 10.30
C ASN A 175 -13.04 19.09 9.33
N LEU A 176 -13.23 17.76 9.47
CA LEU A 176 -14.18 17.03 8.63
C LEU A 176 -15.63 17.41 9.02
N ASN A 177 -16.45 17.66 8.00
CA ASN A 177 -17.87 17.93 8.17
C ASN A 177 -18.68 16.66 8.49
N GLU A 178 -18.21 15.51 8.04
CA GLU A 178 -18.85 14.21 8.21
C GLU A 178 -17.81 13.12 8.42
N TYR A 179 -18.08 12.20 9.33
CA TYR A 179 -17.26 11.02 9.55
C TYR A 179 -17.92 9.84 8.87
N CYS A 180 -17.29 9.31 7.80
CA CYS A 180 -17.85 8.19 7.10
C CYS A 180 -16.78 7.20 6.66
N PHE A 181 -17.15 5.93 6.59
CA PHE A 181 -16.41 4.89 5.93
C PHE A 181 -17.08 4.54 4.60
N THR A 182 -16.27 4.22 3.62
CA THR A 182 -16.72 3.78 2.29
C THR A 182 -16.23 2.38 2.02
N LEU A 183 -16.78 1.72 1.00
CA LEU A 183 -16.21 0.48 0.50
C LEU A 183 -14.82 0.79 -0.06
N ILE A 184 -13.79 0.07 0.40
CA ILE A 184 -12.40 0.26 -0.02
C ILE A 184 -11.78 -1.05 -0.53
N HIS A 185 -10.88 -0.94 -1.48
CA HIS A 185 -10.03 -2.05 -1.90
C HIS A 185 -8.97 -2.37 -0.83
N GLY A 186 -8.38 -1.34 -0.25
CA GLY A 186 -7.44 -1.40 0.88
C GLY A 186 -6.00 -1.74 0.53
N ASP A 187 -5.68 -2.08 -0.73
CA ASP A 187 -4.30 -2.38 -1.15
C ASP A 187 -4.01 -2.00 -2.61
N VAL A 188 -4.36 -0.77 -2.99
CA VAL A 188 -4.25 -0.25 -4.36
C VAL A 188 -2.82 0.24 -4.65
N HIS A 189 -1.84 -0.65 -4.65
CA HIS A 189 -0.51 -0.32 -5.16
C HIS A 189 -0.34 -0.80 -6.61
N LEU A 190 0.71 -0.35 -7.31
CA LEU A 190 0.88 -0.57 -8.75
C LEU A 190 0.92 -2.06 -9.17
N GLY A 191 1.37 -2.94 -8.28
CA GLY A 191 1.37 -4.39 -8.52
C GLY A 191 -0.01 -5.03 -8.44
N ASN A 192 -1.01 -4.33 -7.86
CA ASN A 192 -2.39 -4.81 -7.73
C ASN A 192 -3.35 -4.14 -8.72
N ILE A 193 -2.82 -3.40 -9.69
CA ILE A 193 -3.59 -2.82 -10.80
C ILE A 193 -3.04 -3.39 -12.08
N MET A 194 -3.89 -4.00 -12.87
CA MET A 194 -3.54 -4.61 -14.15
C MET A 194 -4.23 -3.85 -15.27
N ILE A 195 -3.57 -3.73 -16.42
CA ILE A 195 -4.10 -3.07 -17.60
C ILE A 195 -3.68 -3.85 -18.84
N ASP A 196 -4.55 -3.92 -19.83
CA ASP A 196 -4.24 -4.48 -21.15
C ASP A 196 -3.89 -3.39 -22.17
N VAL A 197 -3.62 -3.82 -23.40
CA VAL A 197 -3.25 -2.93 -24.52
C VAL A 197 -4.42 -2.02 -24.98
N ASP A 198 -5.65 -2.40 -24.68
CA ASP A 198 -6.87 -1.65 -25.02
C ASP A 198 -7.26 -0.67 -23.91
N GLY A 199 -6.53 -0.66 -22.79
CA GLY A 199 -6.75 0.21 -21.64
C GLY A 199 -7.78 -0.34 -20.64
N ASP A 200 -8.16 -1.63 -20.74
CA ASP A 200 -9.01 -2.27 -19.74
C ASP A 200 -8.26 -2.43 -18.42
N ILE A 201 -8.77 -1.81 -17.36
CA ILE A 201 -8.16 -1.83 -16.04
C ILE A 201 -8.86 -2.89 -15.17
N ARG A 202 -8.06 -3.68 -14.45
CA ARG A 202 -8.53 -4.65 -13.45
C ARG A 202 -7.78 -4.47 -12.14
N PHE A 203 -8.52 -4.41 -11.03
CA PHE A 203 -7.98 -4.38 -9.68
C PHE A 203 -7.96 -5.80 -9.11
N ILE A 204 -6.83 -6.21 -8.54
CA ILE A 204 -6.63 -7.54 -7.97
C ILE A 204 -6.19 -7.44 -6.51
N ASP A 205 -6.29 -8.53 -5.77
CA ASP A 205 -5.80 -8.65 -4.38
C ASP A 205 -6.37 -7.61 -3.41
N PRO A 206 -7.71 -7.43 -3.34
CA PRO A 206 -8.31 -6.52 -2.38
C PRO A 206 -7.97 -6.96 -0.95
N ARG A 207 -7.47 -6.03 -0.14
CA ARG A 207 -7.26 -6.27 1.28
C ARG A 207 -8.58 -6.43 2.03
N GLY A 208 -9.60 -5.65 1.65
CA GLY A 208 -10.96 -5.75 2.15
C GLY A 208 -11.11 -5.46 3.65
N TYR A 209 -10.25 -4.61 4.27
CA TYR A 209 -10.41 -4.15 5.64
C TYR A 209 -9.62 -2.88 5.94
N PHE A 210 -10.02 -2.16 7.01
CA PHE A 210 -9.33 -0.99 7.58
C PHE A 210 -9.49 -1.01 9.09
N GLY A 211 -8.38 -0.95 9.83
CA GLY A 211 -8.45 -1.19 11.27
C GLY A 211 -9.10 -2.55 11.57
N ASN A 212 -10.18 -2.53 12.34
CA ASN A 212 -10.98 -3.73 12.65
C ASN A 212 -12.24 -3.87 11.79
N MET A 213 -12.42 -3.02 10.77
CA MET A 213 -13.60 -3.02 9.92
C MET A 213 -13.38 -3.85 8.66
N SER A 214 -14.27 -4.81 8.39
CA SER A 214 -14.29 -5.54 7.12
C SER A 214 -14.98 -4.72 6.05
N LEU A 215 -14.44 -4.74 4.83
CA LEU A 215 -14.92 -4.12 3.59
C LEU A 215 -14.87 -2.58 3.57
N PHE A 216 -15.04 -1.95 4.71
CA PHE A 216 -15.18 -0.50 4.81
C PHE A 216 -13.95 0.15 5.44
N GLY A 217 -13.65 1.36 5.00
CA GLY A 217 -12.57 2.17 5.53
C GLY A 217 -12.62 3.60 5.04
N ILE A 218 -11.56 4.33 5.32
CA ILE A 218 -11.38 5.71 4.88
C ILE A 218 -10.98 5.69 3.40
N GLN A 219 -11.70 6.42 2.53
CA GLN A 219 -11.41 6.46 1.09
C GLN A 219 -9.98 6.92 0.80
N GLU A 220 -9.44 7.83 1.59
CA GLU A 220 -8.08 8.34 1.48
C GLU A 220 -7.03 7.24 1.66
N TYR A 221 -7.37 6.11 2.28
CA TYR A 221 -6.46 4.99 2.43
C TYR A 221 -6.16 4.28 1.11
N ASP A 222 -7.14 4.15 0.21
CA ASP A 222 -6.89 3.63 -1.15
C ASP A 222 -5.99 4.58 -1.94
N PHE A 223 -6.23 5.89 -1.84
CA PHE A 223 -5.33 6.88 -2.46
C PHE A 223 -3.93 6.84 -1.83
N ALA A 224 -3.84 6.65 -0.53
CA ALA A 224 -2.55 6.50 0.17
C ALA A 224 -1.76 5.27 -0.31
N LYS A 225 -2.44 4.14 -0.53
CA LYS A 225 -1.84 2.94 -1.11
C LYS A 225 -1.37 3.16 -2.54
N PHE A 226 -2.12 3.95 -3.31
CA PHE A 226 -1.72 4.29 -4.67
C PHE A 226 -0.50 5.24 -4.67
N ILE A 227 -0.48 6.28 -3.81
CA ILE A 227 0.69 7.14 -3.58
C ILE A 227 1.91 6.31 -3.18
N PHE A 228 1.76 5.38 -2.23
CA PHE A 228 2.81 4.46 -1.80
C PHE A 228 3.40 3.67 -2.98
N GLY A 229 2.56 3.16 -3.89
CA GLY A 229 2.99 2.51 -5.12
C GLY A 229 3.76 3.46 -6.05
N LEU A 230 3.21 4.66 -6.29
CA LEU A 230 3.79 5.68 -7.16
C LEU A 230 5.10 6.26 -6.59
N SER A 231 5.27 6.28 -5.27
CA SER A 231 6.46 6.82 -4.60
C SER A 231 7.63 5.84 -4.53
N GLY A 232 7.68 4.86 -5.42
CA GLY A 232 8.84 4.00 -5.63
C GLY A 232 8.81 2.65 -4.90
N TYR A 233 7.69 2.28 -4.24
CA TYR A 233 7.58 1.01 -3.52
C TYR A 233 7.95 -0.20 -4.40
N SER A 234 7.43 -0.26 -5.62
CA SER A 234 7.68 -1.41 -6.50
C SER A 234 9.15 -1.53 -6.91
N ILE A 235 9.84 -0.39 -7.15
CA ILE A 235 11.29 -0.41 -7.41
C ILE A 235 12.03 -0.87 -6.17
N PHE A 236 11.67 -0.32 -5.01
CA PHE A 236 12.26 -0.70 -3.74
C PHE A 236 12.08 -2.20 -3.47
N ASP A 237 10.91 -2.74 -3.75
CA ASP A 237 10.60 -4.15 -3.50
C ASP A 237 11.40 -5.10 -4.42
N GLU A 238 11.65 -4.68 -5.67
CA GLU A 238 12.48 -5.42 -6.64
C GLU A 238 13.98 -5.33 -6.38
N MET A 239 14.46 -4.30 -5.69
CA MET A 239 15.87 -4.12 -5.34
C MET A 239 16.30 -5.11 -4.25
N VAL A 240 16.22 -6.40 -4.55
CA VAL A 240 16.68 -7.47 -3.67
C VAL A 240 18.20 -7.44 -3.59
N GLY A 241 18.75 -7.26 -2.38
CA GLY A 241 20.19 -7.35 -2.14
C GLY A 241 20.99 -6.09 -2.50
N CYS A 242 20.37 -4.91 -2.46
CA CYS A 242 21.13 -3.67 -2.39
C CYS A 242 21.97 -3.71 -1.12
N GLU A 243 23.29 -3.86 -1.27
CA GLU A 243 24.21 -3.65 -0.17
C GLU A 243 24.04 -2.21 0.31
N ILE A 244 23.59 -2.06 1.54
CA ILE A 244 23.51 -0.76 2.19
C ILE A 244 24.93 -0.35 2.52
N GLN A 245 25.40 0.71 1.88
CA GLN A 245 26.64 1.36 2.26
C GLN A 245 26.31 2.50 3.22
N ILE A 246 26.80 2.37 4.46
CA ILE A 246 26.73 3.44 5.47
C ILE A 246 28.10 4.08 5.53
N GLU A 247 28.22 5.29 4.99
CA GLU A 247 29.45 6.08 5.02
C GLU A 247 29.25 7.32 5.90
N ASN A 248 30.04 7.43 6.96
CA ASN A 248 29.97 8.56 7.88
C ASN A 248 28.56 8.88 8.43
N GLY A 249 27.77 7.82 8.67
CA GLY A 249 26.39 7.96 9.14
C GLY A 249 25.36 8.29 8.05
N ASN A 250 25.77 8.38 6.79
CA ASN A 250 24.87 8.59 5.65
C ASN A 250 24.60 7.28 4.91
N ILE A 251 23.34 7.04 4.59
CA ILE A 251 22.90 5.97 3.71
C ILE A 251 22.46 6.56 2.36
N SER A 252 22.87 5.93 1.26
CA SER A 252 22.49 6.37 -0.08
C SER A 252 21.38 5.50 -0.65
N ILE A 253 20.26 6.12 -1.07
CA ILE A 253 19.11 5.49 -1.70
C ILE A 253 18.81 6.24 -3.02
N PRO A 254 19.53 5.91 -4.11
CA PRO A 254 19.64 6.78 -5.28
C PRO A 254 18.34 6.99 -6.07
N PHE A 255 17.30 6.13 -5.88
CA PHE A 255 16.07 6.25 -6.66
C PHE A 255 15.02 7.17 -6.04
N ILE A 256 15.10 7.44 -4.71
CA ILE A 256 13.98 8.05 -3.99
C ILE A 256 13.70 9.49 -4.38
N ASP A 257 14.73 10.26 -4.74
CA ASP A 257 14.59 11.66 -5.17
C ASP A 257 13.68 11.82 -6.38
N ASN A 258 13.64 10.81 -7.25
CA ASN A 258 12.81 10.81 -8.45
C ASN A 258 11.30 10.80 -8.15
N TYR A 259 10.90 10.48 -6.92
CA TYR A 259 9.48 10.29 -6.54
C TYR A 259 8.96 11.33 -5.55
N LEU A 260 9.80 12.29 -5.12
CA LEU A 260 9.38 13.38 -4.22
C LEU A 260 8.23 14.20 -4.81
N HIS A 261 8.25 14.43 -6.12
CA HIS A 261 7.20 15.17 -6.85
C HIS A 261 5.78 14.60 -6.66
N ILE A 262 5.64 13.31 -6.28
CA ILE A 262 4.35 12.71 -5.98
C ILE A 262 3.73 13.36 -4.74
N TYR A 263 4.56 13.68 -3.73
CA TYR A 263 4.12 14.37 -2.51
C TYR A 263 3.88 15.87 -2.72
N GLU A 264 4.53 16.47 -3.69
CA GLU A 264 4.32 17.88 -4.09
C GLU A 264 3.06 18.06 -4.94
N SER A 265 2.60 17.00 -5.61
CA SER A 265 1.46 17.02 -6.52
C SER A 265 0.16 17.41 -5.82
N ASN A 266 -0.66 18.24 -6.49
CA ASN A 266 -2.02 18.58 -6.05
C ASN A 266 -3.08 17.52 -6.42
N LEU A 267 -2.69 16.39 -7.02
CA LEU A 267 -3.61 15.31 -7.37
C LEU A 267 -4.18 14.59 -6.13
N PHE A 268 -3.46 14.64 -5.02
CA PHE A 268 -3.82 13.93 -3.80
C PHE A 268 -3.98 14.90 -2.63
N SER A 269 -4.95 14.60 -1.77
CA SER A 269 -5.15 15.37 -0.54
C SER A 269 -3.98 15.20 0.43
N GLU A 270 -3.78 16.18 1.31
CA GLU A 270 -2.82 16.07 2.42
C GLU A 270 -3.11 14.83 3.27
N TYR A 271 -4.38 14.50 3.48
CA TYR A 271 -4.78 13.33 4.24
C TYR A 271 -4.24 12.03 3.63
N ALA A 272 -4.43 11.83 2.33
CA ALA A 272 -3.91 10.66 1.62
C ALA A 272 -2.37 10.60 1.65
N LYS A 273 -1.69 11.72 1.51
CA LYS A 273 -0.23 11.80 1.60
C LYS A 273 0.29 11.41 2.98
N LEU A 274 -0.29 11.94 4.05
CA LEU A 274 0.06 11.56 5.43
C LEU A 274 -0.18 10.07 5.69
N LEU A 275 -1.31 9.52 5.24
CA LEU A 275 -1.58 8.08 5.34
C LEU A 275 -0.56 7.25 4.56
N SER A 276 -0.08 7.73 3.40
CA SER A 276 0.95 7.01 2.65
C SER A 276 2.30 6.97 3.38
N LEU A 277 2.66 8.03 4.11
CA LEU A 277 3.84 8.02 4.98
C LEU A 277 3.70 6.98 6.10
N THR A 278 2.50 6.80 6.68
CA THR A 278 2.28 5.73 7.68
C THR A 278 2.47 4.34 7.06
N ILE A 279 2.08 4.15 5.79
CA ILE A 279 2.30 2.89 5.10
C ILE A 279 3.80 2.62 4.92
N TRP A 280 4.57 3.63 4.48
CA TRP A 280 6.03 3.53 4.36
C TRP A 280 6.70 3.22 5.70
N LEU A 281 6.37 3.97 6.76
CA LEU A 281 6.92 3.75 8.11
C LEU A 281 6.61 2.35 8.66
N SER A 282 5.50 1.74 8.25
CA SER A 282 5.11 0.39 8.67
C SER A 282 5.62 -0.73 7.75
N ASN A 283 6.24 -0.42 6.61
CA ASN A 283 6.60 -1.40 5.60
C ASN A 283 7.80 -2.27 6.00
N ASN A 284 8.68 -1.77 6.88
CA ASN A 284 9.89 -2.47 7.34
C ASN A 284 9.60 -3.89 7.87
N SER A 285 8.49 -4.08 8.56
CA SER A 285 8.12 -5.38 9.17
C SER A 285 7.76 -6.47 8.16
N MET A 286 7.61 -6.12 6.89
CA MET A 286 7.30 -7.08 5.82
C MET A 286 8.54 -7.86 5.35
N TYR A 287 9.74 -7.43 5.73
CA TYR A 287 10.99 -8.00 5.28
C TYR A 287 11.64 -8.89 6.35
N LEU A 288 12.31 -9.95 5.90
CA LEU A 288 13.13 -10.81 6.75
C LEU A 288 14.59 -10.33 6.78
N ASP A 289 15.06 -9.76 5.68
CA ASP A 289 16.41 -9.24 5.52
C ASP A 289 16.58 -7.89 6.23
N ASP A 290 17.60 -7.79 7.08
CA ASP A 290 17.84 -6.60 7.90
C ASP A 290 18.25 -5.38 7.06
N SER A 291 19.00 -5.58 5.99
CA SER A 291 19.36 -4.49 5.07
C SER A 291 18.10 -3.90 4.43
N LYS A 292 17.16 -4.75 4.05
CA LYS A 292 15.90 -4.33 3.45
C LYS A 292 14.97 -3.65 4.47
N LYS A 293 14.98 -4.10 5.73
CA LYS A 293 14.27 -3.41 6.83
C LYS A 293 14.79 -1.98 7.03
N ILE A 294 16.13 -1.84 7.15
CA ILE A 294 16.78 -0.53 7.29
C ILE A 294 16.41 0.36 6.10
N SER A 295 16.64 -0.12 4.88
CA SER A 295 16.37 0.68 3.67
C SER A 295 14.92 1.14 3.60
N SER A 296 13.95 0.24 3.92
CA SER A 296 12.53 0.59 3.94
C SER A 296 12.23 1.70 4.95
N LEU A 297 12.80 1.62 6.15
CA LEU A 297 12.61 2.63 7.18
C LEU A 297 13.30 3.96 6.80
N MET A 298 14.48 3.89 6.19
CA MET A 298 15.20 5.09 5.75
C MET A 298 14.53 5.80 4.59
N VAL A 299 13.91 5.05 3.65
CA VAL A 299 13.00 5.63 2.63
C VAL A 299 11.87 6.39 3.30
N ALA A 300 11.22 5.77 4.30
CA ALA A 300 10.14 6.43 5.03
C ALA A 300 10.60 7.71 5.72
N TYR A 301 11.75 7.68 6.40
CA TYR A 301 12.28 8.86 7.08
C TYR A 301 12.61 9.99 6.10
N TYR A 302 13.23 9.66 4.98
CA TYR A 302 13.55 10.63 3.94
C TYR A 302 12.29 11.32 3.39
N LEU A 303 11.26 10.55 3.07
CA LEU A 303 9.98 11.10 2.63
C LEU A 303 9.30 11.95 3.71
N CYS A 304 9.41 11.54 4.98
CA CYS A 304 8.88 12.31 6.10
C CYS A 304 9.60 13.64 6.27
N GLU A 305 10.94 13.69 6.17
CA GLU A 305 11.70 14.95 6.25
C GLU A 305 11.23 15.92 5.18
N HIS A 306 11.20 15.49 3.92
CA HIS A 306 10.78 16.36 2.81
C HIS A 306 9.34 16.84 2.93
N TYR A 307 8.41 15.98 3.40
CA TYR A 307 7.01 16.36 3.42
C TYR A 307 6.55 17.06 4.70
N LEU A 308 7.15 16.72 5.86
CA LEU A 308 6.70 17.27 7.15
C LEU A 308 7.48 18.52 7.56
N CYS A 309 8.74 18.66 7.11
CA CYS A 309 9.63 19.71 7.59
C CYS A 309 9.81 20.87 6.61
N ASP A 310 9.56 20.66 5.32
CA ASP A 310 9.62 21.71 4.29
C ASP A 310 8.27 22.46 4.10
N SER A 311 7.24 22.18 4.91
CA SER A 311 5.88 22.75 4.80
C SER A 311 5.50 23.67 5.94
#